data_d3ab716db63312362bdfe83b3d4de9b7
#
_entry.id   d3ab716db63312362bdfe83b3d4de9b7
#
_cell.length_a   1.000
_cell.length_b   1.000
_cell.length_c   1.000
_cell.angle_alpha   90.00
_cell.angle_beta   90.00
_cell.angle_gamma   90.00
#
_symmetry.space_group_name_H-M   'P 1'
#
loop_
_entity.id
_entity.type
_entity.pdbx_description
1 polymer ?
#
loop_
_entity_poly.entity_id
_entity_poly.type
_entity_poly.pdbx_seq_one_letter_code
_entity_poly.pdbx_strand_id
1 'polypeptide(L)'
;LSDLPEGQTAPLPPDVPPLPSPSWSGVPTQEADFARYDDRIRDLTPRTQALADDANPFPVKYVRRGTDMFFNFTEYGHLLTNQFFAAGGKIVMRDFHSPSELAHLPEKVVINCPGFAARDWWKDKAMVPVRGQTGWLIPQPEVNYGLTYRNVECRSKSDGVMVIAVGPGQFAKSWRNSNETPDRAEAEGAVRVVEELFSR
;
A
#
# COMPACT_ATOMS: atom_id res chain seq x y z
N LEU A 1 16.86 -9.56 14.98
CA LEU A 1 15.60 -8.78 15.07
C LEU A 1 15.07 -8.66 16.51
N SER A 2 15.81 -9.19 17.52
CA SER A 2 15.39 -9.32 18.92
C SER A 2 15.82 -8.17 19.85
N ASP A 3 16.45 -7.12 19.34
CA ASP A 3 17.17 -6.19 20.23
C ASP A 3 16.46 -4.86 20.50
N LEU A 4 15.18 -4.75 20.18
CA LEU A 4 14.38 -3.58 20.56
C LEU A 4 13.27 -4.02 21.54
N PRO A 5 13.15 -3.37 22.72
CA PRO A 5 12.04 -3.60 23.63
C PRO A 5 10.70 -3.32 22.94
N GLU A 6 9.67 -4.09 23.29
CA GLU A 6 8.32 -3.86 22.80
C GLU A 6 7.89 -2.41 23.03
N GLY A 7 7.46 -1.73 21.96
CA GLY A 7 6.96 -0.37 22.00
C GLY A 7 7.96 0.74 21.67
N GLN A 8 9.23 0.43 21.41
CA GLN A 8 10.18 1.44 20.95
C GLN A 8 10.29 1.43 19.42
N THR A 9 9.90 2.54 18.79
CA THR A 9 10.22 2.83 17.41
C THR A 9 11.70 3.17 17.31
N ALA A 10 12.44 2.40 16.51
CA ALA A 10 13.81 2.77 16.23
C ALA A 10 13.85 4.14 15.52
N PRO A 11 14.80 5.01 15.84
CA PRO A 11 14.98 6.25 15.12
C PRO A 11 15.21 5.95 13.63
N LEU A 12 14.62 6.76 12.75
CA LEU A 12 14.90 6.71 11.33
C LEU A 12 16.41 6.87 11.11
N PRO A 13 16.99 6.18 10.12
CA PRO A 13 18.37 6.45 9.71
C PRO A 13 18.54 7.94 9.42
N PRO A 14 19.67 8.55 9.76
CA PRO A 14 19.89 9.99 9.62
C PRO A 14 19.73 10.52 8.19
N ASP A 15 19.83 9.66 7.19
CA ASP A 15 19.74 9.99 5.77
C ASP A 15 18.33 9.84 5.18
N VAL A 16 17.37 9.38 5.96
CA VAL A 16 15.96 9.36 5.55
C VAL A 16 15.31 10.62 6.04
N PRO A 17 14.90 11.53 5.14
CA PRO A 17 14.16 12.71 5.58
C PRO A 17 12.91 12.26 6.33
N PRO A 18 12.52 12.97 7.40
CA PRO A 18 11.30 12.64 8.11
C PRO A 18 10.15 12.65 7.12
N LEU A 19 9.39 11.55 7.12
CA LEU A 19 8.16 11.51 6.33
C LEU A 19 7.30 12.70 6.72
N PRO A 20 6.82 13.49 5.76
CA PRO A 20 5.93 14.59 6.05
C PRO A 20 4.76 14.04 6.85
N SER A 21 4.49 14.60 8.00
CA SER A 21 3.33 14.22 8.81
C SER A 21 2.08 14.45 7.97
N PRO A 22 1.31 13.41 7.62
CA PRO A 22 0.06 13.63 6.91
C PRO A 22 -0.85 14.42 7.85
N SER A 23 -1.15 15.65 7.50
CA SER A 23 -2.16 16.39 8.24
C SER A 23 -3.53 15.97 7.76
N TRP A 24 -4.13 15.06 8.48
CA TRP A 24 -5.51 14.60 8.27
C TRP A 24 -6.54 15.65 8.72
N SER A 25 -6.12 16.85 9.04
CA SER A 25 -6.96 17.92 9.59
C SER A 25 -7.63 18.83 8.56
N GLY A 26 -7.54 18.52 7.26
CA GLY A 26 -8.11 19.39 6.22
C GLY A 26 -7.38 20.73 6.01
N VAL A 27 -6.27 20.94 6.70
CA VAL A 27 -5.37 22.07 6.44
C VAL A 27 -4.49 21.71 5.25
N PRO A 28 -4.26 22.61 4.26
CA PRO A 28 -3.32 22.36 3.19
C PRO A 28 -1.95 22.04 3.78
N THR A 29 -1.50 20.81 3.60
CA THR A 29 -0.14 20.42 3.97
C THR A 29 0.85 21.01 3.00
N GLN A 30 2.03 21.32 3.50
CA GLN A 30 3.19 21.57 2.66
C GLN A 30 3.33 20.39 1.67
N GLU A 31 3.51 20.72 0.40
CA GLU A 31 3.60 19.72 -0.66
C GLU A 31 4.72 18.72 -0.33
N ALA A 32 4.40 17.45 -0.36
CA ALA A 32 5.40 16.39 -0.22
C ALA A 32 6.39 16.43 -1.40
N ASP A 33 7.58 15.90 -1.22
CA ASP A 33 8.63 15.90 -2.26
C ASP A 33 8.17 15.29 -3.60
N PHE A 34 7.18 14.39 -3.58
CA PHE A 34 6.53 13.86 -4.77
C PHE A 34 5.64 14.88 -5.50
N ALA A 35 5.17 15.91 -4.85
CA ALA A 35 4.28 16.91 -5.45
C ALA A 35 4.91 17.62 -6.66
N ARG A 36 6.23 17.70 -6.73
CA ARG A 36 6.96 18.22 -7.90
C ARG A 36 6.71 17.43 -9.20
N TYR A 37 6.23 16.19 -9.10
CA TYR A 37 5.90 15.34 -10.24
C TYR A 37 4.41 15.37 -10.58
N ASP A 38 3.58 15.90 -9.72
CA ASP A 38 2.14 15.95 -9.86
C ASP A 38 1.70 16.61 -11.17
N ASP A 39 2.39 17.68 -11.60
CA ASP A 39 2.04 18.37 -12.84
C ASP A 39 2.30 17.51 -14.09
N ARG A 40 3.17 16.51 -14.00
CA ARG A 40 3.47 15.59 -15.12
C ARG A 40 2.41 14.50 -15.30
N ILE A 41 1.63 14.23 -14.27
CA ILE A 41 0.58 13.20 -14.25
C ILE A 41 -0.79 13.80 -13.92
N ARG A 42 -0.94 15.12 -14.08
CA ARG A 42 -2.16 15.85 -13.70
C ARG A 42 -3.38 15.44 -14.50
N ASP A 43 -3.21 14.96 -15.69
CA ASP A 43 -4.24 14.36 -16.53
C ASP A 43 -4.76 13.03 -15.97
N LEU A 44 -3.92 12.28 -15.28
CA LEU A 44 -4.26 11.01 -14.63
C LEU A 44 -4.80 11.21 -13.20
N THR A 45 -4.25 12.18 -12.48
CA THR A 45 -4.59 12.48 -11.08
C THR A 45 -4.97 13.95 -10.90
N PRO A 46 -6.16 14.37 -11.38
CA PRO A 46 -6.63 15.74 -11.22
C PRO A 46 -6.69 16.17 -9.75
N ARG A 47 -6.52 17.47 -9.50
CA ARG A 47 -6.63 18.01 -8.14
C ARG A 47 -8.01 17.76 -7.55
N THR A 48 -8.05 17.34 -6.30
CA THR A 48 -9.30 17.17 -5.57
C THR A 48 -10.03 18.50 -5.38
N GLN A 49 -11.35 18.47 -5.44
CA GLN A 49 -12.24 19.63 -5.24
C GLN A 49 -13.06 19.44 -3.96
N ALA A 50 -13.28 20.53 -3.23
CA ALA A 50 -14.22 20.51 -2.12
C ALA A 50 -15.63 20.36 -2.67
N LEU A 51 -16.45 19.51 -2.04
CA LEU A 51 -17.86 19.46 -2.32
C LEU A 51 -18.60 20.58 -1.57
N ALA A 52 -19.62 21.13 -2.19
CA ALA A 52 -20.54 22.03 -1.52
C ALA A 52 -21.35 21.26 -0.46
N ASP A 53 -21.85 21.97 0.55
CA ASP A 53 -22.53 21.33 1.69
C ASP A 53 -23.79 20.56 1.25
N ASP A 54 -24.52 21.04 0.25
CA ASP A 54 -25.69 20.41 -0.33
C ASP A 54 -25.38 19.18 -1.20
N ALA A 55 -24.14 19.05 -1.66
CA ALA A 55 -23.65 17.92 -2.44
C ALA A 55 -22.92 16.85 -1.60
N ASN A 56 -22.76 17.11 -0.30
CA ASN A 56 -22.07 16.20 0.61
C ASN A 56 -23.02 15.08 1.09
N PRO A 57 -22.80 13.81 0.70
CA PRO A 57 -23.68 12.71 1.10
C PRO A 57 -23.35 12.13 2.49
N PHE A 58 -22.27 12.57 3.14
CA PHE A 58 -21.76 11.99 4.37
C PHE A 58 -22.03 12.89 5.59
N PRO A 59 -22.14 12.33 6.80
CA PRO A 59 -22.36 13.09 8.04
C PRO A 59 -21.07 13.74 8.56
N VAL A 60 -20.28 14.35 7.67
CA VAL A 60 -19.05 15.04 7.99
C VAL A 60 -19.05 16.43 7.35
N LYS A 61 -18.43 17.38 8.01
CA LYS A 61 -18.46 18.79 7.59
C LYS A 61 -17.74 19.05 6.26
N TYR A 62 -16.68 18.34 6.00
CA TYR A 62 -15.82 18.59 4.82
C TYR A 62 -15.62 17.31 4.03
N VAL A 63 -15.93 17.37 2.76
CA VAL A 63 -15.68 16.28 1.79
C VAL A 63 -14.92 16.84 0.60
N ARG A 64 -13.97 16.09 0.12
CA ARG A 64 -13.26 16.37 -1.14
C ARG A 64 -13.50 15.22 -2.11
N ARG A 65 -13.77 15.57 -3.35
CA ARG A 65 -13.91 14.62 -4.45
C ARG A 65 -12.72 14.76 -5.38
N GLY A 66 -12.19 13.64 -5.83
CA GLY A 66 -11.12 13.57 -6.82
C GLY A 66 -11.27 12.37 -7.71
N THR A 67 -10.45 12.32 -8.73
CA THR A 67 -10.23 11.14 -9.57
C THR A 67 -8.86 10.61 -9.24
N ASP A 68 -8.77 9.31 -9.04
CA ASP A 68 -7.53 8.62 -8.74
C ASP A 68 -7.39 7.40 -9.65
N MET A 69 -6.16 6.97 -9.89
CA MET A 69 -5.87 5.77 -10.65
C MET A 69 -5.57 4.64 -9.68
N PHE A 70 -6.34 3.58 -9.79
CA PHE A 70 -6.15 2.40 -8.97
C PHE A 70 -5.85 1.18 -9.82
N PHE A 71 -4.74 0.50 -9.54
CA PHE A 71 -4.35 -0.71 -10.24
C PHE A 71 -4.93 -1.95 -9.56
N ASN A 72 -5.65 -2.77 -10.29
CA ASN A 72 -5.96 -4.12 -9.85
C ASN A 72 -4.75 -5.03 -10.10
N PHE A 73 -3.92 -5.19 -9.08
CA PHE A 73 -2.70 -5.99 -9.19
C PHE A 73 -2.97 -7.46 -9.51
N THR A 74 -4.10 -8.01 -9.10
CA THR A 74 -4.49 -9.39 -9.40
C THR A 74 -4.69 -9.56 -10.90
N GLU A 75 -5.53 -8.72 -11.51
CA GLU A 75 -5.80 -8.77 -12.96
C GLU A 75 -4.54 -8.44 -13.77
N TYR A 76 -3.78 -7.44 -13.33
CA TYR A 76 -2.54 -7.06 -13.99
C TYR A 76 -1.49 -8.18 -13.91
N GLY A 77 -1.38 -8.84 -12.77
CA GLY A 77 -0.51 -10.00 -12.61
C GLY A 77 -0.89 -11.15 -13.53
N HIS A 78 -2.19 -11.45 -13.64
CA HIS A 78 -2.69 -12.46 -14.58
C HIS A 78 -2.38 -12.07 -16.04
N LEU A 79 -2.60 -10.82 -16.40
CA LEU A 79 -2.28 -10.33 -17.76
C LEU A 79 -0.81 -10.55 -18.10
N LEU A 80 0.09 -10.10 -17.22
CA LEU A 80 1.54 -10.24 -17.43
C LEU A 80 1.97 -11.71 -17.48
N THR A 81 1.42 -12.55 -16.62
CA THR A 81 1.72 -13.98 -16.59
C THR A 81 1.26 -14.67 -17.87
N ASN A 82 0.06 -14.35 -18.36
CA ASN A 82 -0.47 -14.89 -19.60
C ASN A 82 0.38 -14.44 -20.83
N GLN A 83 0.78 -13.17 -20.86
CA GLN A 83 1.68 -12.67 -21.90
C GLN A 83 3.05 -13.36 -21.86
N PHE A 84 3.59 -13.59 -20.67
CA PHE A 84 4.85 -14.30 -20.48
C PHE A 84 4.77 -15.74 -21.02
N PHE A 85 3.70 -16.47 -20.70
CA PHE A 85 3.51 -17.82 -21.23
C PHE A 85 3.28 -17.82 -22.74
N ALA A 86 2.49 -16.89 -23.26
CA ALA A 86 2.28 -16.74 -24.70
C ALA A 86 3.58 -16.47 -25.48
N ALA A 87 4.53 -15.77 -24.84
CA ALA A 87 5.87 -15.56 -25.38
C ALA A 87 6.81 -16.78 -25.22
N GLY A 88 6.33 -17.91 -24.72
CA GLY A 88 7.13 -19.12 -24.51
C GLY A 88 7.86 -19.17 -23.17
N GLY A 89 7.56 -18.26 -22.25
CA GLY A 89 8.12 -18.24 -20.90
C GLY A 89 7.72 -19.49 -20.11
N LYS A 90 8.59 -19.87 -19.15
CA LYS A 90 8.35 -21.00 -18.26
C LYS A 90 8.58 -20.56 -16.81
N ILE A 91 7.72 -21.01 -15.90
CA ILE A 91 7.88 -20.80 -14.47
C ILE A 91 8.35 -22.10 -13.84
N VAL A 92 9.41 -22.04 -13.07
CA VAL A 92 9.98 -23.17 -12.32
C VAL A 92 10.06 -22.76 -10.86
N MET A 93 9.48 -23.59 -9.99
CA MET A 93 9.60 -23.40 -8.54
C MET A 93 10.98 -23.90 -8.09
N ARG A 94 11.74 -23.00 -7.47
CA ARG A 94 13.04 -23.32 -6.93
C ARG A 94 13.38 -22.37 -5.77
N ASP A 95 13.87 -22.96 -4.68
CA ASP A 95 14.37 -22.20 -3.54
C ASP A 95 15.84 -21.86 -3.74
N PHE A 96 16.20 -20.60 -3.56
CA PHE A 96 17.58 -20.13 -3.55
C PHE A 96 17.90 -19.57 -2.17
N HIS A 97 19.00 -20.03 -1.59
CA HIS A 97 19.43 -19.61 -0.26
C HIS A 97 20.62 -18.62 -0.30
N SER A 98 21.24 -18.47 -1.46
CA SER A 98 22.37 -17.56 -1.64
C SER A 98 22.51 -17.10 -3.09
N PRO A 99 23.12 -15.91 -3.32
CA PRO A 99 23.42 -15.43 -4.67
C PRO A 99 24.34 -16.37 -5.48
N SER A 100 25.21 -17.13 -4.80
CA SER A 100 26.15 -18.05 -5.46
C SER A 100 25.44 -19.18 -6.19
N GLU A 101 24.23 -19.56 -5.77
CA GLU A 101 23.45 -20.59 -6.44
C GLU A 101 22.96 -20.15 -7.83
N LEU A 102 22.81 -18.84 -8.04
CA LEU A 102 22.44 -18.29 -9.35
C LEU A 102 23.51 -18.56 -10.41
N ALA A 103 24.76 -18.66 -10.01
CA ALA A 103 25.87 -18.97 -10.92
C ALA A 103 25.80 -20.40 -11.52
N HIS A 104 24.99 -21.28 -10.93
CA HIS A 104 24.79 -22.66 -11.40
C HIS A 104 23.58 -22.79 -12.35
N LEU A 105 22.93 -21.68 -12.66
CA LEU A 105 21.84 -21.67 -13.65
C LEU A 105 22.42 -21.78 -15.06
N PRO A 106 21.72 -22.47 -15.99
CA PRO A 106 22.15 -22.56 -17.37
C PRO A 106 21.98 -21.24 -18.15
N GLU A 107 21.19 -20.32 -17.61
CA GLU A 107 20.90 -19.01 -18.20
C GLU A 107 22.12 -18.08 -18.10
N LYS A 108 22.47 -17.43 -19.22
CA LYS A 108 23.59 -16.49 -19.28
C LYS A 108 23.28 -15.11 -18.69
N VAL A 109 22.01 -14.79 -18.60
CA VAL A 109 21.53 -13.53 -18.04
C VAL A 109 20.48 -13.83 -16.98
N VAL A 110 20.66 -13.31 -15.80
CA VAL A 110 19.75 -13.46 -14.66
C VAL A 110 19.32 -12.08 -14.18
N ILE A 111 18.00 -11.83 -14.18
CA ILE A 111 17.42 -10.64 -13.54
C ILE A 111 17.00 -11.07 -12.14
N ASN A 112 17.67 -10.52 -11.14
CA ASN A 112 17.48 -10.93 -9.76
C ASN A 112 16.50 -10.00 -9.04
N CYS A 113 15.35 -10.53 -8.66
CA CYS A 113 14.29 -9.81 -7.95
C CYS A 113 13.88 -10.54 -6.66
N PRO A 114 14.77 -10.71 -5.68
CA PRO A 114 14.56 -11.57 -4.52
C PRO A 114 13.63 -10.92 -3.47
N GLY A 115 13.15 -9.70 -3.69
CA GLY A 115 12.37 -8.98 -2.71
C GLY A 115 13.15 -8.81 -1.39
N PHE A 116 12.48 -9.07 -0.27
CA PHE A 116 13.07 -8.89 1.06
C PHE A 116 14.26 -9.83 1.35
N ALA A 117 14.36 -10.96 0.65
CA ALA A 117 15.51 -11.87 0.79
C ALA A 117 16.87 -11.22 0.44
N ALA A 118 16.86 -10.12 -0.32
CA ALA A 118 18.06 -9.33 -0.58
C ALA A 118 18.78 -8.91 0.70
N ARG A 119 18.03 -8.64 1.78
CA ARG A 119 18.60 -8.32 3.09
C ARG A 119 19.58 -9.38 3.57
N ASP A 120 19.21 -10.64 3.49
CA ASP A 120 20.02 -11.74 3.99
C ASP A 120 21.12 -12.10 3.00
N TRP A 121 20.84 -12.07 1.71
CA TRP A 121 21.76 -12.45 0.66
C TRP A 121 22.95 -11.49 0.57
N TRP A 122 22.73 -10.18 0.67
CA TRP A 122 23.77 -9.15 0.58
C TRP A 122 24.12 -8.50 1.91
N LYS A 123 23.54 -8.99 3.02
CA LYS A 123 23.75 -8.41 4.35
C LYS A 123 23.34 -6.93 4.42
N ASP A 124 22.37 -6.56 3.60
CA ASP A 124 21.87 -5.20 3.53
C ASP A 124 20.91 -4.90 4.69
N LYS A 125 21.46 -4.33 5.77
CA LYS A 125 20.71 -3.96 6.97
C LYS A 125 19.82 -2.73 6.78
N ALA A 126 19.98 -1.99 5.68
CA ALA A 126 19.12 -0.84 5.37
C ALA A 126 17.72 -1.27 4.94
N MET A 127 17.59 -2.46 4.36
CA MET A 127 16.26 -3.03 4.07
C MET A 127 15.54 -3.40 5.36
N VAL A 128 14.37 -2.83 5.57
CA VAL A 128 13.50 -3.11 6.72
C VAL A 128 12.15 -3.62 6.25
N PRO A 129 11.56 -4.60 6.96
CA PRO A 129 10.20 -5.05 6.66
C PRO A 129 9.21 -3.96 7.02
N VAL A 130 8.21 -3.78 6.17
CA VAL A 130 7.06 -2.92 6.46
C VAL A 130 5.81 -3.76 6.23
N ARG A 131 5.15 -4.14 7.32
CA ARG A 131 3.94 -4.95 7.26
C ARG A 131 2.80 -4.15 6.65
N GLY A 132 2.13 -4.70 5.65
CA GLY A 132 0.87 -4.21 5.13
C GLY A 132 -0.23 -5.25 5.36
N GLN A 133 -1.39 -4.82 5.82
CA GLN A 133 -2.57 -5.68 5.94
C GLN A 133 -3.76 -5.03 5.30
N THR A 134 -4.51 -5.79 4.51
CA THR A 134 -5.78 -5.40 3.92
C THR A 134 -6.89 -6.32 4.40
N GLY A 135 -8.05 -5.74 4.70
CA GLY A 135 -9.30 -6.47 4.82
C GLY A 135 -9.99 -6.49 3.45
N TRP A 136 -10.72 -7.56 3.18
CA TRP A 136 -11.48 -7.70 1.94
C TRP A 136 -12.94 -8.01 2.27
N LEU A 137 -13.83 -7.18 1.74
CA LEU A 137 -15.27 -7.42 1.75
C LEU A 137 -15.67 -8.04 0.40
N ILE A 138 -16.82 -8.68 0.38
CA ILE A 138 -17.39 -9.23 -0.86
C ILE A 138 -17.54 -8.13 -1.92
N PRO A 139 -17.51 -8.47 -3.22
CA PRO A 139 -17.74 -7.52 -4.29
C PRO A 139 -19.08 -6.81 -4.12
N GLN A 140 -19.09 -5.49 -4.34
CA GLN A 140 -20.27 -4.64 -4.31
C GLN A 140 -20.30 -3.83 -5.62
N PRO A 141 -20.92 -4.35 -6.68
CA PRO A 141 -20.87 -3.75 -8.02
C PRO A 141 -21.45 -2.32 -8.09
N GLU A 142 -22.35 -1.98 -7.17
CA GLU A 142 -22.93 -0.63 -7.02
C GLU A 142 -21.93 0.39 -6.46
N VAL A 143 -20.85 -0.07 -5.79
CA VAL A 143 -19.82 0.80 -5.21
C VAL A 143 -18.71 0.99 -6.23
N ASN A 144 -18.75 2.06 -7.00
CA ASN A 144 -17.79 2.39 -8.06
C ASN A 144 -16.83 3.53 -7.68
N TYR A 145 -16.62 3.74 -6.40
CA TYR A 145 -15.78 4.80 -5.85
C TYR A 145 -14.89 4.27 -4.72
N GLY A 146 -13.88 5.05 -4.38
CA GLY A 146 -13.08 4.85 -3.17
C GLY A 146 -13.38 5.91 -2.12
N LEU A 147 -13.11 5.59 -0.88
CA LEU A 147 -13.23 6.48 0.27
C LEU A 147 -11.93 6.52 1.05
N THR A 148 -11.60 7.70 1.56
CA THR A 148 -10.60 7.86 2.61
C THR A 148 -11.27 8.61 3.75
N TYR A 149 -11.36 7.99 4.90
CA TYR A 149 -11.95 8.57 6.09
C TYR A 149 -11.08 8.32 7.31
N ARG A 150 -10.74 9.39 8.04
CA ARG A 150 -9.77 9.33 9.12
C ARG A 150 -8.48 8.62 8.68
N ASN A 151 -8.20 7.48 9.26
CA ASN A 151 -7.03 6.67 8.98
C ASN A 151 -7.35 5.37 8.22
N VAL A 152 -8.41 5.35 7.44
CA VAL A 152 -8.83 4.17 6.67
C VAL A 152 -9.08 4.55 5.23
N GLU A 153 -8.59 3.72 4.34
CA GLU A 153 -8.90 3.76 2.92
C GLU A 153 -9.74 2.55 2.53
N CYS A 154 -10.79 2.81 1.73
CA CYS A 154 -11.57 1.81 1.04
C CYS A 154 -11.42 1.99 -0.47
N ARG A 155 -11.23 0.89 -1.18
CA ARG A 155 -11.14 0.88 -2.64
C ARG A 155 -11.98 -0.25 -3.19
N SER A 156 -13.01 0.09 -3.98
CA SER A 156 -13.81 -0.89 -4.69
C SER A 156 -13.06 -1.40 -5.91
N LYS A 157 -13.11 -2.70 -6.11
CA LYS A 157 -12.52 -3.42 -7.25
C LYS A 157 -13.49 -4.51 -7.71
N SER A 158 -13.22 -5.10 -8.88
CA SER A 158 -14.03 -6.19 -9.43
C SER A 158 -14.08 -7.44 -8.54
N ASP A 159 -13.01 -7.68 -7.79
CA ASP A 159 -12.82 -8.85 -6.92
C ASP A 159 -13.19 -8.59 -5.44
N GLY A 160 -13.59 -7.37 -5.08
CA GLY A 160 -14.02 -7.04 -3.72
C GLY A 160 -13.81 -5.58 -3.35
N VAL A 161 -14.18 -5.23 -2.13
CA VAL A 161 -13.87 -3.94 -1.54
C VAL A 161 -12.69 -4.08 -0.59
N MET A 162 -11.55 -3.54 -0.97
CA MET A 162 -10.36 -3.52 -0.13
C MET A 162 -10.49 -2.43 0.94
N VAL A 163 -10.19 -2.78 2.17
CA VAL A 163 -10.13 -1.86 3.31
C VAL A 163 -8.76 -1.94 3.95
N ILE A 164 -8.13 -0.82 4.16
CA ILE A 164 -6.78 -0.74 4.75
C ILE A 164 -6.69 0.40 5.75
N ALA A 165 -6.15 0.12 6.92
CA ALA A 165 -5.75 1.18 7.85
C ALA A 165 -4.46 1.85 7.37
N VAL A 166 -4.43 3.17 7.41
CA VAL A 166 -3.31 4.00 6.93
C VAL A 166 -2.95 5.07 7.97
N GLY A 167 -1.96 5.88 7.65
CA GLY A 167 -1.57 7.02 8.48
C GLY A 167 -0.43 6.74 9.45
N PRO A 168 0.01 7.76 10.20
CA PRO A 168 1.24 7.70 11.01
C PRO A 168 1.21 6.59 12.06
N GLY A 169 0.08 6.41 12.73
CA GLY A 169 -0.07 5.36 13.76
C GLY A 169 0.00 3.96 13.17
N GLN A 170 -0.56 3.74 11.98
CA GLN A 170 -0.47 2.47 11.29
C GLN A 170 0.95 2.24 10.75
N PHE A 171 1.58 3.26 10.20
CA PHE A 171 2.96 3.17 9.75
C PHE A 171 3.91 2.79 10.89
N ALA A 172 3.74 3.38 12.07
CA ALA A 172 4.54 3.03 13.25
C ALA A 172 4.40 1.57 13.66
N LYS A 173 3.19 0.99 13.54
CA LYS A 173 2.95 -0.44 13.80
C LYS A 173 3.52 -1.36 12.71
N SER A 174 3.58 -0.86 11.49
CA SER A 174 4.03 -1.61 10.30
C SER A 174 5.55 -1.60 10.14
N TRP A 175 6.19 -0.52 10.57
CA TRP A 175 7.63 -0.32 10.41
C TRP A 175 8.44 -1.35 11.21
N ARG A 176 9.38 -2.00 10.55
CA ARG A 176 10.19 -3.11 11.10
C ARG A 176 9.36 -4.30 11.60
N ASN A 177 8.15 -4.44 11.15
CA ASN A 177 7.27 -5.54 11.49
C ASN A 177 7.32 -6.61 10.40
N SER A 178 7.87 -7.77 10.72
CA SER A 178 7.95 -8.93 9.84
C SER A 178 6.86 -9.97 10.12
N ASN A 179 5.87 -9.66 10.96
CA ASN A 179 4.78 -10.58 11.23
C ASN A 179 3.85 -10.69 10.01
N GLU A 180 3.77 -11.85 9.43
CA GLU A 180 2.92 -12.17 8.28
C GLU A 180 1.56 -12.76 8.68
N THR A 181 1.34 -12.98 9.98
CA THR A 181 0.06 -13.50 10.48
C THR A 181 -1.04 -12.44 10.34
N PRO A 182 -2.16 -12.76 9.66
CA PRO A 182 -3.29 -11.86 9.57
C PRO A 182 -3.88 -11.51 10.95
N ASP A 183 -4.16 -10.23 11.16
CA ASP A 183 -4.87 -9.74 12.34
C ASP A 183 -6.30 -9.35 11.98
N ARG A 184 -7.23 -10.25 12.29
CA ARG A 184 -8.65 -10.04 12.00
C ARG A 184 -9.23 -8.84 12.75
N ALA A 185 -8.81 -8.62 13.98
CA ALA A 185 -9.33 -7.51 14.79
C ALA A 185 -8.92 -6.16 14.21
N GLU A 186 -7.71 -6.05 13.65
CA GLU A 186 -7.24 -4.86 12.94
C GLU A 186 -8.10 -4.59 11.69
N ALA A 187 -8.37 -5.63 10.89
CA ALA A 187 -9.19 -5.50 9.69
C ALA A 187 -10.64 -5.10 10.02
N GLU A 188 -11.27 -5.75 10.99
CA GLU A 188 -12.61 -5.42 11.45
C GLU A 188 -12.67 -4.00 12.08
N GLY A 189 -11.60 -3.58 12.74
CA GLY A 189 -11.48 -2.22 13.26
C GLY A 189 -11.49 -1.17 12.15
N ALA A 190 -10.80 -1.43 11.04
CA ALA A 190 -10.81 -0.56 9.88
C ALA A 190 -12.20 -0.49 9.23
N VAL A 191 -12.90 -1.61 9.09
CA VAL A 191 -14.27 -1.64 8.57
C VAL A 191 -15.20 -0.79 9.44
N ARG A 192 -15.14 -0.94 10.76
CA ARG A 192 -15.99 -0.15 11.70
C ARG A 192 -15.80 1.36 11.56
N VAL A 193 -14.58 1.82 11.30
CA VAL A 193 -14.32 3.25 11.06
C VAL A 193 -15.10 3.74 9.83
N VAL A 194 -15.19 2.92 8.77
CA VAL A 194 -15.92 3.31 7.56
C VAL A 194 -17.44 3.23 7.76
N GLU A 195 -17.93 2.25 8.52
CA GLU A 195 -19.33 2.12 8.87
C GLU A 195 -19.92 3.39 9.52
N GLU A 196 -19.10 4.14 10.26
CA GLU A 196 -19.52 5.41 10.87
C GLU A 196 -20.00 6.45 9.83
N LEU A 197 -19.52 6.40 8.59
CA LEU A 197 -19.98 7.29 7.52
C LEU A 197 -21.41 6.96 7.04
N PHE A 198 -21.87 5.75 7.28
CA PHE A 198 -23.16 5.25 6.79
C PHE A 198 -24.16 5.02 7.91
N SER A 199 -23.73 5.10 9.17
CA SER A 199 -24.58 5.03 10.35
C SER A 199 -25.25 6.38 10.58
N ARG A 200 -26.54 6.48 10.33
CA ARG A 200 -27.40 7.63 10.63
C ARG A 200 -28.31 7.30 11.79
#